data_5ae20c1e01c1f763d3b9b078538b23b0
#
_entry.id   5ae20c1e01c1f763d3b9b078538b23b0
#
_cell.length_a   1.000
_cell.length_b   1.000
_cell.length_c   1.000
_cell.angle_alpha   90.00
_cell.angle_beta   90.00
_cell.angle_gamma   90.00
#
_symmetry.space_group_name_H-M   'P 1'
#
loop_
_entity.id
_entity.type
_entity.pdbx_description
1 polymer ?
#
loop_
_entity_poly.entity_id
_entity_poly.type
_entity_poly.pdbx_seq_one_letter_code
_entity_poly.pdbx_strand_id
1 'polypeptide(L)'
;MLFRSGYLCDKDGLAQITMDDIRFHATDAFANLYQDSAMTKQWNADRTISVHCKEIKEISPAIYISATDGCFGFLSSPMEFEHMLLSTLMESNTPEEWKENLIQKWFVHFGDDSTMTILTVGFEHFSDLKMFYQERLNTIEKIYGGSFSDEMNMQEREQLWQIYRKNYYRFENEDVRKEQ
;
A
#
# COMPACT_ATOMS: atom_id res chain seq x y z
N MET A 1 1.24 17.87 -5.93
CA MET A 1 2.44 17.07 -6.19
C MET A 1 1.98 15.62 -6.27
N LEU A 2 2.23 14.93 -7.38
CA LEU A 2 1.63 13.62 -7.62
C LEU A 2 2.69 12.53 -7.40
N PHE A 3 2.83 12.05 -6.17
CA PHE A 3 3.37 10.72 -5.96
C PHE A 3 2.35 9.70 -6.44
N ARG A 4 2.78 8.74 -7.22
CA ARG A 4 1.96 7.60 -7.57
C ARG A 4 2.71 6.35 -7.15
N SER A 5 2.25 5.75 -6.07
CA SER A 5 2.75 4.46 -5.63
C SER A 5 1.84 3.35 -6.12
N GLY A 6 2.45 2.28 -6.60
CA GLY A 6 1.79 1.06 -7.02
C GLY A 6 1.99 -0.04 -6.00
N TYR A 7 0.92 -0.77 -5.69
CA TYR A 7 0.93 -1.87 -4.74
C TYR A 7 0.26 -3.11 -5.34
N LEU A 8 0.66 -4.25 -4.83
CA LEU A 8 0.02 -5.53 -5.05
C LEU A 8 -0.32 -6.12 -3.68
N CYS A 9 -1.57 -6.54 -3.50
CA CYS A 9 -2.00 -7.30 -2.34
C CYS A 9 -2.40 -8.70 -2.80
N ASP A 10 -1.70 -9.72 -2.33
CA ASP A 10 -2.00 -11.13 -2.57
C ASP A 10 -2.28 -11.88 -1.25
N LYS A 11 -2.24 -13.21 -1.25
CA LYS A 11 -2.42 -14.02 -0.04
C LYS A 11 -1.40 -13.71 1.07
N ASP A 12 -0.21 -13.27 0.69
CA ASP A 12 0.88 -12.95 1.63
C ASP A 12 0.81 -11.49 2.09
N GLY A 13 -0.10 -10.70 1.51
CA GLY A 13 -0.41 -9.34 1.90
C GLY A 13 0.11 -8.27 0.96
N LEU A 14 0.06 -7.02 1.43
CA LEU A 14 0.42 -5.85 0.66
C LEU A 14 1.93 -5.79 0.39
N ALA A 15 2.29 -5.50 -0.86
CA ALA A 15 3.65 -5.18 -1.25
C ALA A 15 3.70 -3.96 -2.16
N GLN A 16 4.70 -3.14 -1.99
CA GLN A 16 5.00 -2.05 -2.91
C GLN A 16 5.68 -2.60 -4.17
N ILE A 17 5.18 -2.20 -5.34
CA ILE A 17 5.70 -2.63 -6.65
C ILE A 17 6.39 -1.52 -7.42
N THR A 18 6.20 -0.27 -7.02
CA THR A 18 6.91 0.89 -7.57
C THR A 18 7.99 1.35 -6.59
N MET A 19 9.07 1.90 -7.13
CA MET A 19 10.09 2.59 -6.32
C MET A 19 9.68 4.05 -6.12
N ASP A 20 9.86 4.55 -4.91
CA ASP A 20 9.63 5.96 -4.62
C ASP A 20 10.75 6.81 -5.19
N ASP A 21 10.41 7.89 -5.91
CA ASP A 21 11.37 8.85 -6.46
C ASP A 21 11.81 9.87 -5.39
N ILE A 22 12.51 9.39 -4.34
CA ILE A 22 12.95 10.20 -3.21
C ILE A 22 14.48 10.38 -3.23
N ARG A 23 14.97 11.58 -2.91
CA ARG A 23 16.41 11.84 -2.70
C ARG A 23 16.85 11.26 -1.36
N PHE A 24 17.95 10.53 -1.39
CA PHE A 24 18.56 9.90 -0.21
C PHE A 24 17.74 8.71 0.34
N HIS A 25 18.20 7.53 0.07
CA HIS A 25 18.05 6.24 0.78
C HIS A 25 16.99 6.11 1.91
N ALA A 26 16.04 7.03 2.01
CA ALA A 26 14.86 6.91 2.85
C ALA A 26 13.86 5.98 2.14
N THR A 27 14.30 4.76 1.88
CA THR A 27 13.52 3.69 1.25
C THR A 27 12.58 3.02 2.25
N ASP A 28 12.26 3.71 3.36
CA ASP A 28 11.40 3.16 4.40
C ASP A 28 10.04 3.86 4.37
N ALA A 29 9.02 3.14 3.88
CA ALA A 29 7.66 3.65 3.76
C ALA A 29 7.08 4.11 5.10
N PHE A 30 7.47 3.47 6.21
CA PHE A 30 7.06 3.88 7.54
C PHE A 30 7.69 5.22 7.96
N ALA A 31 8.99 5.39 7.72
CA ALA A 31 9.68 6.65 8.00
C ALA A 31 9.14 7.81 7.14
N ASN A 32 8.77 7.53 5.89
CA ASN A 32 8.24 8.53 4.95
C ASN A 32 6.87 9.10 5.36
N LEU A 33 6.10 8.41 6.21
CA LEU A 33 4.86 8.94 6.78
C LEU A 33 5.09 10.08 7.78
N TYR A 34 6.30 10.15 8.36
CA TYR A 34 6.65 11.13 9.41
C TYR A 34 7.71 12.16 8.98
N GLN A 35 8.24 12.04 7.76
CA GLN A 35 9.29 12.91 7.26
C GLN A 35 8.96 13.40 5.85
N ASP A 36 8.94 14.71 5.66
CA ASP A 36 8.90 15.33 4.35
C ASP A 36 10.23 15.12 3.63
N SER A 37 10.27 14.16 2.70
CA SER A 37 11.43 13.88 1.88
C SER A 37 11.36 14.64 0.55
N ALA A 38 12.47 15.29 0.16
CA ALA A 38 12.55 15.99 -1.13
C ALA A 38 12.53 15.00 -2.30
N MET A 39 11.63 15.21 -3.26
CA MET A 39 11.54 14.40 -4.48
C MET A 39 12.77 14.53 -5.38
N THR A 40 13.16 13.43 -6.01
CA THR A 40 14.26 13.40 -6.98
C THR A 40 13.85 13.72 -8.39
N LYS A 41 12.63 13.39 -8.79
CA LYS A 41 12.15 13.50 -10.16
C LYS A 41 10.80 14.21 -10.20
N GLN A 42 10.78 15.35 -10.87
CA GLN A 42 9.55 16.07 -11.22
C GLN A 42 9.42 16.09 -12.74
N TRP A 43 8.21 15.84 -13.21
CA TRP A 43 7.86 16.08 -14.61
C TRP A 43 7.80 17.58 -14.86
N ASN A 44 8.69 18.08 -15.69
CA ASN A 44 8.58 19.41 -16.25
C ASN A 44 9.02 19.38 -17.74
N ALA A 45 8.63 20.39 -18.50
CA ALA A 45 8.85 20.45 -19.93
C ALA A 45 10.34 20.48 -20.34
N ASP A 46 11.24 20.78 -19.41
CA ASP A 46 12.65 21.04 -19.68
C ASP A 46 13.58 19.87 -19.33
N ARG A 47 13.04 18.74 -18.88
CA ARG A 47 13.86 17.60 -18.43
C ARG A 47 13.48 16.29 -19.09
N THR A 48 14.51 15.54 -19.46
CA THR A 48 14.37 14.14 -19.90
C THR A 48 13.93 13.29 -18.72
N ILE A 49 12.89 12.48 -18.91
CA ILE A 49 12.34 11.59 -17.90
C ILE A 49 12.94 10.21 -18.10
N SER A 50 13.43 9.60 -17.04
CA SER A 50 13.69 8.16 -17.00
C SER A 50 12.48 7.44 -16.42
N VAL A 51 11.92 6.49 -17.16
CA VAL A 51 10.82 5.63 -16.71
C VAL A 51 11.42 4.30 -16.31
N HIS A 52 11.20 3.89 -15.06
CA HIS A 52 11.54 2.56 -14.61
C HIS A 52 10.35 1.64 -14.87
N CYS A 53 10.57 0.60 -15.67
CA CYS A 53 9.55 -0.41 -15.94
C CYS A 53 9.92 -1.71 -15.23
N LYS A 54 8.95 -2.31 -14.53
CA LYS A 54 9.10 -3.62 -13.93
C LYS A 54 8.00 -4.54 -14.46
N GLU A 55 8.40 -5.73 -14.90
CA GLU A 55 7.48 -6.77 -15.32
C GLU A 55 7.28 -7.76 -14.15
N ILE A 56 6.02 -7.95 -13.74
CA ILE A 56 5.64 -8.98 -12.76
C ILE A 56 5.15 -10.19 -13.55
N LYS A 57 5.95 -11.28 -13.52
CA LYS A 57 5.72 -12.46 -14.37
C LYS A 57 4.61 -13.38 -13.90
N GLU A 58 4.30 -13.38 -12.61
CA GLU A 58 3.24 -14.22 -12.04
C GLU A 58 2.06 -13.36 -11.62
N ILE A 59 0.92 -13.57 -12.27
CA ILE A 59 -0.36 -13.03 -11.83
C ILE A 59 -1.06 -14.16 -11.06
N SER A 60 -0.87 -14.20 -9.76
CA SER A 60 -1.74 -14.97 -8.87
C SER A 60 -3.01 -14.16 -8.58
N PRO A 61 -4.10 -14.74 -8.04
CA PRO A 61 -5.23 -13.94 -7.59
C PRO A 61 -4.76 -12.80 -6.67
N ALA A 62 -5.04 -11.53 -7.05
CA ALA A 62 -4.49 -10.36 -6.36
C ALA A 62 -5.34 -9.09 -6.56
N ILE A 63 -5.13 -8.12 -5.67
CA ILE A 63 -5.58 -6.73 -5.81
C ILE A 63 -4.37 -5.87 -6.21
N TYR A 64 -4.47 -5.16 -7.32
CA TYR A 64 -3.51 -4.14 -7.74
C TYR A 64 -4.05 -2.77 -7.37
N ILE A 65 -3.19 -1.92 -6.83
CA ILE A 65 -3.57 -0.59 -6.36
C ILE A 65 -2.58 0.43 -6.94
N SER A 66 -3.12 1.52 -7.45
CA SER A 66 -2.36 2.73 -7.76
C SER A 66 -2.98 3.89 -6.99
N ALA A 67 -2.18 4.59 -6.19
CA ALA A 67 -2.66 5.65 -5.32
C ALA A 67 -1.71 6.86 -5.35
N THR A 68 -2.29 8.06 -5.14
CA THR A 68 -1.53 9.29 -4.91
C THR A 68 -1.16 9.43 -3.44
N ASP A 69 -0.17 10.27 -3.14
CA ASP A 69 0.32 10.55 -1.78
C ASP A 69 -0.77 11.03 -0.82
N GLY A 70 -1.72 11.82 -1.30
CA GLY A 70 -2.88 12.24 -0.52
C GLY A 70 -3.67 11.08 0.11
N CYS A 71 -3.55 9.86 -0.42
CA CYS A 71 -4.18 8.68 0.15
C CYS A 71 -3.53 8.18 1.46
N PHE A 72 -2.35 8.68 1.82
CA PHE A 72 -1.57 8.12 2.94
C PHE A 72 -1.35 9.11 4.08
N GLY A 73 -1.60 10.39 3.88
CA GLY A 73 -1.21 11.47 4.79
C GLY A 73 -1.82 11.43 6.21
N PHE A 74 -2.79 10.54 6.47
CA PHE A 74 -3.40 10.36 7.79
C PHE A 74 -3.18 8.97 8.38
N LEU A 75 -2.56 8.07 7.62
CA LEU A 75 -2.27 6.71 8.09
C LEU A 75 -1.05 6.70 8.99
N SER A 76 -1.08 5.91 10.04
CA SER A 76 0.03 5.75 10.95
C SER A 76 1.05 4.70 10.48
N SER A 77 0.68 3.86 9.50
CA SER A 77 1.56 2.81 8.99
C SER A 77 1.05 2.18 7.69
N PRO A 78 1.94 1.54 6.88
CA PRO A 78 1.51 0.72 5.74
C PRO A 78 0.64 -0.48 6.14
N MET A 79 0.78 -0.98 7.36
CA MET A 79 -0.06 -2.06 7.90
C MET A 79 -1.49 -1.61 8.09
N GLU A 80 -1.69 -0.37 8.52
CA GLU A 80 -3.02 0.24 8.65
C GLU A 80 -3.71 0.39 7.29
N PHE A 81 -2.95 0.71 6.24
CA PHE A 81 -3.46 0.75 4.87
C PHE A 81 -4.02 -0.60 4.44
N GLU A 82 -3.27 -1.69 4.62
CA GLU A 82 -3.72 -3.04 4.30
C GLU A 82 -4.94 -3.43 5.12
N HIS A 83 -4.93 -3.14 6.42
CA HIS A 83 -6.07 -3.41 7.30
C HIS A 83 -7.33 -2.69 6.83
N MET A 84 -7.25 -1.41 6.51
CA MET A 84 -8.38 -0.61 6.05
C MET A 84 -8.95 -1.13 4.72
N LEU A 85 -8.06 -1.48 3.78
CA LEU A 85 -8.44 -2.08 2.50
C LEU A 85 -9.23 -3.38 2.70
N LEU A 86 -8.72 -4.29 3.54
CA LEU A 86 -9.32 -5.60 3.72
C LEU A 86 -10.54 -5.58 4.66
N SER A 87 -10.55 -4.74 5.69
CA SER A 87 -11.72 -4.61 6.58
C SER A 87 -12.92 -4.04 5.83
N THR A 88 -12.73 -3.00 5.02
CA THR A 88 -13.81 -2.45 4.19
C THR A 88 -14.31 -3.46 3.14
N LEU A 89 -13.42 -4.29 2.58
CA LEU A 89 -13.79 -5.39 1.70
C LEU A 89 -14.73 -6.38 2.42
N MET A 90 -14.39 -6.78 3.65
CA MET A 90 -15.21 -7.74 4.40
C MET A 90 -16.57 -7.18 4.84
N GLU A 91 -16.66 -5.89 5.08
CA GLU A 91 -17.92 -5.21 5.43
C GLU A 91 -18.86 -5.02 4.23
N SER A 92 -18.37 -5.18 3.00
CA SER A 92 -19.11 -4.92 1.76
C SER A 92 -19.70 -6.20 1.16
N ASN A 93 -20.82 -6.09 0.45
CA ASN A 93 -21.45 -7.19 -0.26
C ASN A 93 -21.28 -7.09 -1.78
N THR A 94 -20.97 -5.89 -2.28
CA THR A 94 -20.76 -5.63 -3.72
C THR A 94 -19.50 -4.77 -3.92
N PRO A 95 -18.90 -4.74 -5.11
CA PRO A 95 -17.80 -3.85 -5.44
C PRO A 95 -18.16 -2.36 -5.25
N GLU A 96 -19.40 -1.98 -5.54
CA GLU A 96 -19.91 -0.62 -5.38
C GLU A 96 -19.95 -0.23 -3.90
N GLU A 97 -20.48 -1.12 -3.05
CA GLU A 97 -20.51 -0.92 -1.60
C GLU A 97 -19.08 -0.84 -1.02
N TRP A 98 -18.16 -1.68 -1.52
CA TRP A 98 -16.76 -1.60 -1.12
C TRP A 98 -16.13 -0.25 -1.45
N LYS A 99 -16.36 0.26 -2.66
CA LYS A 99 -15.94 1.60 -3.06
C LYS A 99 -16.51 2.68 -2.13
N GLU A 100 -17.81 2.61 -1.80
CA GLU A 100 -18.46 3.55 -0.91
C GLU A 100 -17.89 3.50 0.51
N ASN A 101 -17.67 2.29 1.06
CA ASN A 101 -17.06 2.10 2.36
C ASN A 101 -15.62 2.63 2.42
N LEU A 102 -14.82 2.40 1.37
CA LEU A 102 -13.49 2.98 1.22
C LEU A 102 -13.55 4.51 1.21
N ILE A 103 -14.47 5.10 0.45
CA ILE A 103 -14.64 6.55 0.40
C ILE A 103 -15.02 7.09 1.79
N GLN A 104 -15.98 6.49 2.46
CA GLN A 104 -16.47 6.97 3.75
C GLN A 104 -15.42 6.86 4.86
N LYS A 105 -14.68 5.73 4.93
CA LYS A 105 -13.69 5.50 5.97
C LYS A 105 -12.35 6.17 5.69
N TRP A 106 -12.03 6.35 4.43
CA TRP A 106 -10.73 6.84 4.01
C TRP A 106 -10.75 8.33 3.69
N PHE A 107 -11.61 8.74 2.75
CA PHE A 107 -11.58 10.10 2.20
C PHE A 107 -12.11 11.18 3.14
N VAL A 108 -12.82 10.83 4.20
CA VAL A 108 -13.30 11.80 5.21
C VAL A 108 -12.14 12.46 5.97
N HIS A 109 -10.98 11.84 6.00
CA HIS A 109 -9.80 12.31 6.74
C HIS A 109 -8.79 13.08 5.87
N PHE A 110 -9.04 13.22 4.56
CA PHE A 110 -8.10 13.86 3.66
C PHE A 110 -8.15 15.37 3.72
N GLY A 111 -6.95 15.95 3.87
CA GLY A 111 -6.73 17.39 3.69
C GLY A 111 -6.22 17.76 2.30
N ASP A 112 -6.00 16.80 1.38
CA ASP A 112 -5.42 17.00 0.05
C ASP A 112 -6.15 16.17 -1.01
N ASP A 113 -5.92 16.48 -2.28
CA ASP A 113 -6.49 15.76 -3.42
C ASP A 113 -5.97 14.33 -3.47
N SER A 114 -6.89 13.37 -3.46
CA SER A 114 -6.57 11.94 -3.39
C SER A 114 -7.22 11.15 -4.51
N THR A 115 -6.45 10.28 -5.13
CA THR A 115 -6.92 9.37 -6.17
C THR A 115 -6.39 7.96 -5.92
N MET A 116 -7.30 6.98 -5.94
CA MET A 116 -6.96 5.57 -5.85
C MET A 116 -7.66 4.78 -6.93
N THR A 117 -6.92 3.89 -7.58
CA THR A 117 -7.45 2.90 -8.52
C THR A 117 -7.19 1.52 -7.96
N ILE A 118 -8.23 0.69 -7.89
CA ILE A 118 -8.15 -0.69 -7.43
C ILE A 118 -8.59 -1.60 -8.58
N LEU A 119 -7.76 -2.60 -8.89
CA LEU A 119 -8.04 -3.64 -9.88
C LEU A 119 -7.92 -4.99 -9.21
N THR A 120 -9.00 -5.77 -9.23
CA THR A 120 -9.02 -7.17 -8.75
C THR A 120 -8.80 -8.12 -9.92
N VAL A 121 -7.90 -9.08 -9.77
CA VAL A 121 -7.53 -10.04 -10.83
C VAL A 121 -7.62 -11.45 -10.30
N GLY A 122 -8.18 -12.37 -11.10
CA GLY A 122 -8.25 -13.79 -10.78
C GLY A 122 -9.44 -14.22 -9.92
N PHE A 123 -10.47 -13.37 -9.82
CA PHE A 123 -11.72 -13.68 -9.10
C PHE A 123 -12.91 -13.60 -10.05
N GLU A 124 -13.79 -14.61 -10.02
CA GLU A 124 -15.01 -14.64 -10.83
C GLU A 124 -16.14 -13.86 -10.14
N HIS A 125 -16.21 -13.97 -8.81
CA HIS A 125 -17.25 -13.34 -8.01
C HIS A 125 -16.65 -12.52 -6.86
N PHE A 126 -17.36 -11.51 -6.40
CA PHE A 126 -16.94 -10.68 -5.26
C PHE A 126 -16.84 -11.50 -3.96
N SER A 127 -17.65 -12.54 -3.81
CA SER A 127 -17.57 -13.50 -2.70
C SER A 127 -16.23 -14.25 -2.66
N ASP A 128 -15.67 -14.58 -3.82
CA ASP A 128 -14.40 -15.31 -3.92
C ASP A 128 -13.25 -14.43 -3.48
N LEU A 129 -13.29 -13.15 -3.86
CA LEU A 129 -12.37 -12.13 -3.40
C LEU A 129 -12.38 -12.03 -1.85
N LYS A 130 -13.57 -11.96 -1.24
CA LYS A 130 -13.72 -11.91 0.22
C LYS A 130 -13.16 -13.16 0.90
N MET A 131 -13.54 -14.36 0.40
CA MET A 131 -13.04 -15.61 0.96
C MET A 131 -11.52 -15.71 0.90
N PHE A 132 -10.92 -15.26 -0.20
CA PHE A 132 -9.48 -15.30 -0.39
C PHE A 132 -8.72 -14.45 0.64
N TYR A 133 -9.24 -13.27 0.99
CA TYR A 133 -8.57 -12.35 1.91
C TYR A 133 -8.98 -12.48 3.38
N GLN A 134 -9.97 -13.31 3.72
CA GLN A 134 -10.45 -13.45 5.11
C GLN A 134 -9.33 -13.88 6.07
N GLU A 135 -8.53 -14.88 5.68
CA GLU A 135 -7.41 -15.35 6.53
C GLU A 135 -6.33 -14.28 6.67
N ARG A 136 -6.08 -13.52 5.60
CA ARG A 136 -5.12 -12.43 5.64
C ARG A 136 -5.55 -11.32 6.58
N LEU A 137 -6.82 -10.91 6.54
CA LEU A 137 -7.35 -9.92 7.48
C LEU A 137 -7.21 -10.40 8.93
N ASN A 138 -7.62 -11.65 9.22
CA ASN A 138 -7.46 -12.22 10.56
C ASN A 138 -5.99 -12.19 11.05
N THR A 139 -5.05 -12.41 10.14
CA THR A 139 -3.61 -12.35 10.43
C THR A 139 -3.16 -10.92 10.74
N ILE A 140 -3.59 -9.94 9.94
CA ILE A 140 -3.30 -8.52 10.17
C ILE A 140 -3.84 -8.07 11.53
N GLU A 141 -5.11 -8.37 11.83
CA GLU A 141 -5.73 -8.00 13.11
C GLU A 141 -5.03 -8.64 14.30
N LYS A 142 -4.66 -9.91 14.18
CA LYS A 142 -3.99 -10.64 15.26
C LYS A 142 -2.60 -10.11 15.58
N ILE A 143 -1.82 -9.79 14.53
CA ILE A 143 -0.40 -9.40 14.70
C ILE A 143 -0.26 -7.90 14.87
N TYR A 144 -1.00 -7.11 14.11
CA TYR A 144 -0.80 -5.67 13.97
C TYR A 144 -1.97 -4.83 14.52
N GLY A 145 -3.11 -5.45 14.90
CA GLY A 145 -4.32 -4.74 15.33
C GLY A 145 -4.08 -3.74 16.47
N GLY A 146 -3.20 -4.06 17.38
CA GLY A 146 -2.80 -3.14 18.44
C GLY A 146 -2.06 -1.89 17.92
N SER A 147 -1.40 -1.95 16.75
CA SER A 147 -0.67 -0.82 16.18
C SER A 147 -1.57 0.26 15.57
N PHE A 148 -2.87 -0.05 15.41
CA PHE A 148 -3.86 0.89 14.86
C PHE A 148 -4.49 1.77 15.95
N SER A 149 -4.20 1.51 17.22
CA SER A 149 -4.66 2.34 18.34
C SER A 149 -3.67 3.48 18.62
N ASP A 150 -4.18 4.63 19.04
CA ASP A 150 -3.36 5.76 19.49
C ASP A 150 -2.55 5.46 20.75
N GLU A 151 -2.87 4.37 21.45
CA GLU A 151 -2.19 3.96 22.68
C GLU A 151 -0.81 3.36 22.46
N MET A 152 -0.55 2.79 21.25
CA MET A 152 0.74 2.20 20.94
C MET A 152 1.78 3.28 20.66
N ASN A 153 2.93 3.18 21.33
CA ASN A 153 4.03 4.11 21.11
C ASN A 153 4.75 3.87 19.76
N MET A 154 5.50 4.87 19.30
CA MET A 154 6.20 4.86 18.02
C MET A 154 7.23 3.71 17.91
N GLN A 155 7.94 3.40 19.01
CA GLN A 155 8.96 2.35 19.01
C GLN A 155 8.35 0.94 18.82
N GLU A 156 7.20 0.68 19.42
CA GLU A 156 6.47 -0.57 19.24
C GLU A 156 5.93 -0.71 17.83
N ARG A 157 5.39 0.37 17.24
CA ARG A 157 4.97 0.40 15.82
C ARG A 157 6.14 0.11 14.88
N GLU A 158 7.30 0.69 15.16
CA GLU A 158 8.51 0.45 14.36
C GLU A 158 8.96 -1.01 14.45
N GLN A 159 8.88 -1.66 15.60
CA GLN A 159 9.20 -3.09 15.73
C GLN A 159 8.26 -3.96 14.89
N LEU A 160 6.95 -3.68 14.91
CA LEU A 160 5.99 -4.39 14.07
C LEU A 160 6.24 -4.12 12.58
N TRP A 161 6.60 -2.88 12.22
CA TRP A 161 7.02 -2.54 10.87
C TRP A 161 8.22 -3.36 10.40
N GLN A 162 9.25 -3.56 11.22
CA GLN A 162 10.43 -4.37 10.84
C GLN A 162 10.05 -5.84 10.51
N ILE A 163 8.97 -6.35 11.08
CA ILE A 163 8.44 -7.68 10.74
C ILE A 163 7.70 -7.62 9.40
N TYR A 164 6.81 -6.64 9.25
CA TYR A 164 5.94 -6.47 8.09
C TYR A 164 6.72 -6.12 6.82
N ARG A 165 7.71 -5.23 6.92
CA ARG A 165 8.48 -4.69 5.79
C ARG A 165 9.17 -5.73 4.93
N LYS A 166 9.49 -6.91 5.47
CA LYS A 166 10.14 -8.00 4.73
C LYS A 166 9.26 -8.47 3.58
N ASN A 167 7.96 -8.57 3.82
CA ASN A 167 7.00 -8.92 2.80
C ASN A 167 6.61 -7.72 1.94
N TYR A 168 6.50 -6.56 2.53
CA TYR A 168 6.14 -5.31 1.84
C TYR A 168 7.12 -4.96 0.71
N TYR A 169 8.43 -5.18 0.91
CA TYR A 169 9.48 -4.95 -0.08
C TYR A 169 9.92 -6.21 -0.84
N ARG A 170 9.10 -7.26 -0.89
CA ARG A 170 9.49 -8.53 -1.52
C ARG A 170 9.85 -8.39 -3.01
N PHE A 171 9.30 -7.40 -3.69
CA PHE A 171 9.60 -7.14 -5.09
C PHE A 171 10.83 -6.26 -5.32
N GLU A 172 11.29 -5.46 -4.35
CA GLU A 172 12.52 -4.67 -4.48
C GLU A 172 13.78 -5.55 -4.52
N ASN A 173 13.80 -6.61 -3.71
CA ASN A 173 14.98 -7.45 -3.56
C ASN A 173 15.35 -8.30 -4.79
N GLU A 174 14.48 -8.40 -5.78
CA GLU A 174 14.75 -9.16 -7.01
C GLU A 174 15.64 -8.39 -8.00
N ASP A 175 15.62 -7.06 -7.98
CA ASP A 175 16.36 -6.23 -8.94
C ASP A 175 17.82 -6.01 -8.51
N VAL A 176 18.08 -5.90 -7.22
CA VAL A 176 19.45 -5.72 -6.68
C VAL A 176 20.34 -6.94 -6.93
N ARG A 177 19.78 -8.12 -7.12
CA ARG A 177 20.55 -9.36 -7.40
C ARG A 177 21.00 -9.51 -8.87
N LYS A 178 20.50 -8.68 -9.78
CA LYS A 178 20.86 -8.75 -11.21
C LYS A 178 21.95 -7.78 -11.61
N GLU A 179 22.31 -6.83 -10.74
CA GLU A 179 23.37 -5.84 -10.98
C GLU A 179 24.68 -6.14 -10.25
N GLN A 180 24.80 -7.29 -9.58
CA GLN A 180 26.03 -7.85 -9.00
C GLN A 180 26.47 -9.08 -9.81
#